data_22291b59179f003ed406194643078b87
#
_entry.id   22291b59179f003ed406194643078b87
#
_cell.length_a   1.000
_cell.length_b   1.000
_cell.length_c   1.000
_cell.angle_alpha   90.00
_cell.angle_beta   90.00
_cell.angle_gamma   90.00
#
_symmetry.space_group_name_H-M   'P 1'
#
loop_
_entity.id
_entity.type
_entity.pdbx_description
1 polymer ?
#
loop_
_entity_poly.entity_id
_entity_poly.type
_entity_poly.pdbx_seq_one_letter_code
_entity_poly.pdbx_strand_id
1 'polypeptide(L)'
;MTVMMTMDLPVSRADLEAVSADLGTHDNPPDGLIVHVATATSDGVHVLDIWESQAAFEKFRDDQLMPSMMKFMAEHNMNMDEAPQPSLDEAFDVVRGR
;
A
#
# COMPACT_ATOMS: atom_id res chain seq x y z
N MET A 1 -16.03 5.02 -7.85
CA MET A 1 -15.11 5.20 -8.99
C MET A 1 -13.83 4.44 -8.70
N THR A 2 -13.47 3.50 -9.56
CA THR A 2 -12.28 2.69 -9.39
C THR A 2 -11.01 3.55 -9.50
N VAL A 3 -10.07 3.35 -8.60
CA VAL A 3 -8.82 4.11 -8.59
C VAL A 3 -7.61 3.18 -8.59
N MET A 4 -6.53 3.66 -9.19
CA MET A 4 -5.22 3.02 -9.14
C MET A 4 -4.34 3.83 -8.20
N MET A 5 -3.78 3.17 -7.20
CA MET A 5 -2.82 3.78 -6.29
C MET A 5 -1.43 3.24 -6.60
N THR A 6 -0.47 4.13 -6.71
CA THR A 6 0.94 3.73 -6.83
C THR A 6 1.77 4.45 -5.78
N MET A 7 2.79 3.78 -5.29
CA MET A 7 3.67 4.34 -4.26
C MET A 7 5.05 3.69 -4.34
N ASP A 8 6.08 4.51 -4.21
CA ASP A 8 7.46 4.04 -4.11
C ASP A 8 7.92 4.17 -2.67
N LEU A 9 8.36 3.05 -2.10
CA LEU A 9 8.79 2.98 -0.71
C LEU A 9 10.30 2.72 -0.64
N PRO A 10 11.06 3.56 0.10
CA PRO A 10 12.50 3.36 0.27
C PRO A 10 12.79 2.30 1.36
N VAL A 11 12.21 1.13 1.21
CA VAL A 11 12.35 0.01 2.15
C VAL A 11 12.72 -1.25 1.38
N SER A 12 13.27 -2.23 2.06
CA SER A 12 13.57 -3.51 1.42
C SER A 12 12.32 -4.35 1.25
N ARG A 13 12.41 -5.36 0.40
CA ARG A 13 11.34 -6.34 0.24
C ARG A 13 11.00 -7.00 1.59
N ALA A 14 12.02 -7.37 2.36
CA ALA A 14 11.82 -8.00 3.66
C ALA A 14 11.06 -7.08 4.62
N ASP A 15 11.35 -5.77 4.59
CA ASP A 15 10.65 -4.79 5.43
C ASP A 15 9.17 -4.70 5.03
N LEU A 16 8.89 -4.67 3.74
CA LEU A 16 7.49 -4.63 3.28
C LEU A 16 6.76 -5.91 3.64
N GLU A 17 7.40 -7.06 3.51
CA GLU A 17 6.81 -8.34 3.91
C GLU A 17 6.47 -8.35 5.39
N ALA A 18 7.31 -7.74 6.24
CA ALA A 18 7.04 -7.65 7.67
C ALA A 18 5.82 -6.76 7.96
N VAL A 19 5.70 -5.63 7.25
CA VAL A 19 4.52 -4.75 7.38
C VAL A 19 3.26 -5.47 6.90
N SER A 20 3.33 -6.18 5.79
CA SER A 20 2.20 -6.95 5.26
C SER A 20 1.75 -8.04 6.22
N ALA A 21 2.69 -8.71 6.88
CA ALA A 21 2.38 -9.73 7.89
C ALA A 21 1.69 -9.10 9.11
N ASP A 22 2.15 -7.94 9.55
CA ASP A 22 1.53 -7.21 10.65
C ASP A 22 0.10 -6.80 10.32
N LEU A 23 -0.13 -6.37 9.07
CA LEU A 23 -1.47 -6.00 8.60
C LEU A 23 -2.38 -7.21 8.37
N GLY A 24 -1.81 -8.38 8.05
CA GLY A 24 -2.58 -9.59 7.77
C GLY A 24 -3.35 -9.54 6.45
N THR A 25 -2.91 -8.72 5.49
CA THR A 25 -3.64 -8.48 4.24
C THR A 25 -3.71 -9.70 3.32
N HIS A 26 -2.77 -10.62 3.42
CA HIS A 26 -2.81 -11.85 2.61
C HIS A 26 -3.94 -12.78 3.02
N ASP A 27 -4.19 -12.88 4.33
CA ASP A 27 -5.25 -13.74 4.87
C ASP A 27 -6.59 -13.02 4.96
N ASN A 28 -6.56 -11.71 5.11
CA ASN A 28 -7.76 -10.89 5.30
C ASN A 28 -7.60 -9.58 4.52
N PRO A 29 -7.80 -9.62 3.19
CA PRO A 29 -7.68 -8.41 2.36
C PRO A 29 -8.65 -7.32 2.81
N PRO A 30 -8.25 -6.05 2.73
CA PRO A 30 -9.14 -4.96 3.12
C PRO A 30 -10.34 -4.83 2.17
N ASP A 31 -11.44 -4.32 2.72
CA ASP A 31 -12.66 -4.09 1.94
C ASP A 31 -12.39 -3.11 0.81
N GLY A 32 -12.85 -3.43 -0.38
CA GLY A 32 -12.71 -2.56 -1.55
C GLY A 32 -11.40 -2.74 -2.33
N LEU A 33 -10.47 -3.55 -1.83
CA LEU A 33 -9.25 -3.86 -2.58
C LEU A 33 -9.55 -4.86 -3.69
N ILE A 34 -9.18 -4.52 -4.93
CA ILE A 34 -9.36 -5.41 -6.07
C ILE A 34 -8.11 -6.24 -6.30
N VAL A 35 -6.94 -5.57 -6.32
CA VAL A 35 -5.66 -6.25 -6.47
C VAL A 35 -4.55 -5.41 -5.84
N HIS A 36 -3.55 -6.09 -5.28
CA HIS A 36 -2.35 -5.48 -4.71
C HIS A 36 -1.13 -6.14 -5.33
N VAL A 37 -0.21 -5.34 -5.82
CA VAL A 37 1.03 -5.82 -6.43
C VAL A 37 2.21 -5.05 -5.83
N ALA A 38 3.27 -5.76 -5.49
CA ALA A 38 4.51 -5.13 -5.02
C ALA A 38 5.69 -5.73 -5.78
N THR A 39 6.61 -4.87 -6.21
CA THR A 39 7.83 -5.30 -6.90
C THR A 39 9.03 -4.68 -6.22
N ALA A 40 10.13 -5.44 -6.19
CA ALA A 40 11.39 -4.91 -5.68
C ALA A 40 12.10 -4.13 -6.79
N THR A 41 12.61 -2.95 -6.44
CA THR A 41 13.37 -2.10 -7.35
C THR A 41 14.78 -1.88 -6.80
N SER A 42 15.65 -1.24 -7.58
CA SER A 42 17.00 -0.92 -7.11
C SER A 42 17.01 0.04 -5.91
N ASP A 43 15.96 0.86 -5.79
CA ASP A 43 15.87 1.90 -4.74
C ASP A 43 14.90 1.55 -3.62
N GLY A 44 14.23 0.40 -3.71
CA GLY A 44 13.27 -0.01 -2.69
C GLY A 44 12.17 -0.91 -3.24
N VAL A 45 10.93 -0.55 -2.98
CA VAL A 45 9.76 -1.33 -3.39
C VAL A 45 8.76 -0.41 -4.09
N HIS A 46 8.22 -0.88 -5.21
CA HIS A 46 7.12 -0.20 -5.91
C HIS A 46 5.84 -0.95 -5.65
N VAL A 47 4.80 -0.23 -5.20
CA VAL A 47 3.48 -0.80 -4.88
C VAL A 47 2.44 -0.25 -5.84
N LEU A 48 1.56 -1.13 -6.31
CA LEU A 48 0.43 -0.76 -7.14
C LEU A 48 -0.81 -1.46 -6.60
N ASP A 49 -1.86 -0.69 -6.30
CA ASP A 49 -3.14 -1.23 -5.86
C ASP A 49 -4.26 -0.74 -6.77
N ILE A 50 -5.25 -1.59 -7.00
CA ILE A 50 -6.52 -1.19 -7.60
C ILE A 50 -7.59 -1.28 -6.52
N TRP A 51 -8.32 -0.20 -6.31
CA TRP A 51 -9.38 -0.09 -5.30
C TRP A 51 -10.71 0.24 -5.95
N GLU A 52 -11.79 -0.25 -5.35
CA GLU A 52 -13.15 0.03 -5.84
C GLU A 52 -13.48 1.52 -5.80
N SER A 53 -12.90 2.24 -4.83
CA SER A 53 -13.10 3.69 -4.69
C SER A 53 -11.94 4.31 -3.92
N GLN A 54 -11.78 5.62 -4.06
CA GLN A 54 -10.81 6.36 -3.26
C GLN A 54 -11.17 6.30 -1.78
N ALA A 55 -12.46 6.35 -1.45
CA ALA A 55 -12.92 6.26 -0.06
C ALA A 55 -12.51 4.94 0.60
N ALA A 56 -12.58 3.82 -0.15
CA ALA A 56 -12.14 2.52 0.37
C ALA A 56 -10.64 2.51 0.70
N PHE A 57 -9.83 3.08 -0.19
CA PHE A 57 -8.39 3.22 0.05
C PHE A 57 -8.12 4.10 1.28
N GLU A 58 -8.79 5.26 1.36
CA GLU A 58 -8.58 6.18 2.47
C GLU A 58 -8.95 5.57 3.81
N LYS A 59 -10.03 4.80 3.85
CA LYS A 59 -10.44 4.08 5.07
C LYS A 59 -9.37 3.07 5.50
N PHE A 60 -8.87 2.28 4.57
CA PHE A 60 -7.80 1.32 4.86
C PHE A 60 -6.54 2.06 5.33
N ARG A 61 -6.16 3.13 4.63
CA ARG A 61 -4.98 3.92 4.98
C ARG A 61 -5.08 4.42 6.42
N ASP A 62 -6.21 5.04 6.77
CA ASP A 62 -6.36 5.69 8.07
C ASP A 62 -6.54 4.68 9.20
N ASP A 63 -7.29 3.59 8.98
CA ASP A 63 -7.63 2.62 10.01
C ASP A 63 -6.54 1.57 10.24
N GLN A 64 -5.79 1.22 9.21
CA GLN A 64 -4.86 0.09 9.27
C GLN A 64 -3.45 0.44 8.82
N LEU A 65 -3.30 1.02 7.64
CA LEU A 65 -1.99 1.23 7.04
C LEU A 65 -1.15 2.24 7.82
N MET A 66 -1.71 3.40 8.14
CA MET A 66 -0.96 4.45 8.84
C MET A 66 -0.49 4.00 10.22
N PRO A 67 -1.32 3.36 11.07
CA PRO A 67 -0.82 2.86 12.35
C PRO A 67 0.34 1.88 12.21
N SER A 68 0.27 0.98 11.24
CA SER A 68 1.34 0.00 10.99
C SER A 68 2.61 0.68 10.47
N MET A 69 2.47 1.63 9.56
CA MET A 69 3.60 2.36 9.01
C MET A 69 4.26 3.25 10.07
N MET A 70 3.48 3.89 10.93
CA MET A 70 4.02 4.70 12.01
C MET A 70 4.85 3.86 12.98
N LYS A 71 4.36 2.67 13.32
CA LYS A 71 5.08 1.72 14.17
C LYS A 71 6.39 1.30 13.51
N PHE A 72 6.35 0.95 12.22
CA PHE A 72 7.55 0.56 11.47
C PHE A 72 8.57 1.70 11.43
N MET A 73 8.13 2.91 11.12
CA MET A 73 9.01 4.07 11.03
C MET A 73 9.64 4.40 12.39
N ALA A 74 8.89 4.29 13.47
CA ALA A 74 9.41 4.51 14.81
C ALA A 74 10.48 3.47 15.17
N GLU A 75 10.26 2.21 14.83
CA GLU A 75 11.22 1.13 15.08
C GLU A 75 12.51 1.29 14.29
N HIS A 76 12.45 1.95 13.12
CA HIS A 76 13.61 2.16 12.24
C HIS A 76 14.15 3.58 12.27
N ASN A 77 13.71 4.41 13.23
CA ASN A 77 14.14 5.81 13.37
C ASN A 77 13.93 6.63 12.10
N MET A 78 12.87 6.35 11.37
CA MET A 78 12.52 7.10 10.17
C MET A 78 11.63 8.30 10.50
N ASN A 79 11.78 9.38 9.70
CA ASN A 79 11.03 10.60 9.90
C ASN A 79 9.71 10.56 9.10
N MET A 80 8.59 10.85 9.77
CA MET A 80 7.27 10.90 9.11
C MET A 80 7.21 11.93 7.97
N ASP A 81 7.98 13.02 8.05
CA ASP A 81 8.04 14.02 6.98
C ASP A 81 8.63 13.47 5.69
N GLU A 82 9.37 12.38 5.78
CA GLU A 82 9.97 11.69 4.63
C GLU A 82 9.09 10.56 4.10
N ALA A 83 7.91 10.35 4.68
CA ALA A 83 6.99 9.31 4.25
C ALA A 83 6.56 9.55 2.80
N PRO A 84 6.64 8.53 1.93
CA PRO A 84 6.22 8.68 0.54
C PRO A 84 4.73 8.90 0.45
N GLN A 85 4.31 9.72 -0.52
CA GLN A 85 2.92 10.00 -0.77
C GLN A 85 2.41 9.13 -1.91
N PRO A 86 1.24 8.51 -1.78
CA PRO A 86 0.67 7.74 -2.87
C PRO A 86 0.16 8.64 -3.99
N SER A 87 0.27 8.13 -5.22
CA SER A 87 -0.40 8.73 -6.38
C SER A 87 -1.70 8.00 -6.62
N LEU A 88 -2.78 8.75 -6.80
CA LEU A 88 -4.12 8.21 -7.05
C LEU A 88 -4.63 8.70 -8.39
N ASP A 89 -4.96 7.75 -9.27
CA ASP A 89 -5.50 8.04 -10.59
C ASP A 89 -6.78 7.28 -10.80
N GLU A 90 -7.74 7.86 -11.54
CA GLU A 90 -8.94 7.14 -11.92
C GLU A 90 -8.59 6.01 -12.88
N ALA A 91 -9.00 4.80 -12.56
CA ALA A 91 -8.83 3.65 -13.43
C ALA A 91 -10.09 3.47 -14.27
N PHE A 92 -9.98 3.68 -15.56
CA PHE A 92 -11.14 3.57 -16.46
C PHE A 92 -11.26 2.20 -17.13
N ASP A 93 -10.23 1.38 -17.04
CA ASP A 93 -10.22 0.05 -17.66
C ASP A 93 -9.50 -0.93 -16.73
N VAL A 94 -10.25 -1.82 -16.13
CA VAL A 94 -9.72 -2.87 -15.24
C VAL A 94 -10.24 -4.21 -15.72
N VAL A 95 -9.33 -5.05 -16.21
CA VAL A 95 -9.68 -6.39 -16.68
C VAL A 95 -9.05 -7.41 -15.73
N ARG A 96 -9.89 -8.26 -15.16
CA ARG A 96 -9.41 -9.32 -14.26
C ARG A 96 -9.12 -10.58 -15.05
N GLY A 97 -7.91 -11.11 -14.88
CA GLY A 97 -7.56 -12.40 -15.46
C GLY A 97 -8.28 -13.55 -14.77
N ARG A 98 -8.16 -14.71 -15.36
CA ARG A 98 -8.73 -15.95 -14.83
C ARG A 98 -7.77 -16.66 -13.90
#